data_deda6a016a80982ea2bce6499bb0091a
#
_entry.id   deda6a016a80982ea2bce6499bb0091a
#
_cell.length_a   1.000
_cell.length_b   1.000
_cell.length_c   1.000
_cell.angle_alpha   90.00
_cell.angle_beta   90.00
_cell.angle_gamma   90.00
#
_symmetry.space_group_name_H-M   'P 1'
#
loop_
_entity.id
_entity.type
_entity.pdbx_description
1 polymer ?
#
loop_
_entity_poly.entity_id
_entity_poly.type
_entity_poly.pdbx_seq_one_letter_code
_entity_poly.pdbx_strand_id
1 'polypeptide(L)'
;MARNPGVLTKNPNVIKWVDEMVALTKPDQVIWIDGSKEQLDELTNEVCSLPDGNKDKMYRLNPEKLPGCLYHRTLPNDVARVEDRTFICCREKKDAGPTNNWMDPKEMKAMLTPMYDGVMKGRTMYVIPYSMGPIGSSLAKVGVELTDSIYVVLNMNIMTRMGADAFKNLGDTSNDFVRGLHSKADVDPEKRYIVQFPEENTIWSINSAYGGNVLLGKKCFALRIASYQGKNEGWMAEHMLILGVKKPDGEMRYITAAFPSACGKTNLAMLIPPAVYKEQGYEVYTVGDDIAWMKPGKDGRLYAINPENGFFGVAPGTNAKSNYNALASTMKNTIFTNVALNNADNTVWWEGLDKNPPVDATEWKGAKVNGPEFTSEIDPATGKNKKLAHPNSRFTAPAVNCPCVSPEFNNPDGVPVSAIIFGGRRASTTPLVYQSFDWVHGTYMGSAVSSETTAAATGAVGVLRHDPMAMKPFIGYNVGDYWAHWLEMGEKLGDKAPKIFNVNW
;
A
#
# COMPACT_ATOMS: atom_id res chain seq x y z
N MET A 1 17.78 21.42 -10.63
CA MET A 1 18.10 20.14 -9.96
C MET A 1 17.69 20.26 -8.51
N ALA A 2 17.04 19.24 -7.98
CA ALA A 2 16.62 19.24 -6.59
C ALA A 2 17.82 19.36 -5.62
N ARG A 3 17.59 20.05 -4.50
CA ARG A 3 18.59 20.21 -3.46
C ARG A 3 19.06 18.85 -2.94
N ASN A 4 20.37 18.65 -2.88
CA ASN A 4 20.96 17.46 -2.27
C ASN A 4 21.56 17.81 -0.91
N PRO A 5 20.98 17.32 0.21
CA PRO A 5 21.51 17.60 1.54
C PRO A 5 22.82 16.84 1.85
N GLY A 6 23.23 15.93 0.95
CA GLY A 6 24.31 14.97 1.21
C GLY A 6 23.82 13.73 1.97
N VAL A 7 24.76 12.90 2.41
CA VAL A 7 24.46 11.64 3.13
C VAL A 7 23.80 11.95 4.48
N LEU A 8 22.65 11.33 4.74
CA LEU A 8 21.81 11.62 5.91
C LEU A 8 22.05 10.68 7.11
N THR A 9 23.03 9.77 7.04
CA THR A 9 23.33 8.82 8.11
C THR A 9 24.81 8.59 8.25
N LYS A 10 25.23 8.19 9.46
CA LYS A 10 26.59 7.70 9.73
C LYS A 10 26.68 6.17 9.72
N ASN A 11 25.55 5.48 9.54
CA ASN A 11 25.50 4.03 9.59
C ASN A 11 26.26 3.42 8.39
N PRO A 12 27.40 2.73 8.64
CA PRO A 12 28.24 2.20 7.57
C PRO A 12 27.55 1.11 6.75
N ASN A 13 26.59 0.38 7.33
CA ASN A 13 25.86 -0.67 6.60
C ASN A 13 24.93 -0.05 5.54
N VAL A 14 24.29 1.06 5.86
CA VAL A 14 23.44 1.80 4.91
C VAL A 14 24.29 2.42 3.81
N ILE A 15 25.37 3.12 4.17
CA ILE A 15 26.27 3.80 3.21
C ILE A 15 26.85 2.76 2.24
N LYS A 16 27.43 1.67 2.76
CA LYS A 16 28.00 0.59 1.96
C LYS A 16 27.00 0.02 0.95
N TRP A 17 25.76 -0.26 1.39
CA TRP A 17 24.75 -0.80 0.49
C TRP A 17 24.34 0.21 -0.59
N VAL A 18 24.20 1.49 -0.25
CA VAL A 18 23.92 2.54 -1.25
C VAL A 18 25.05 2.62 -2.27
N ASP A 19 26.32 2.61 -1.84
CA ASP A 19 27.48 2.66 -2.72
C ASP A 19 27.55 1.42 -3.65
N GLU A 20 27.24 0.23 -3.15
CA GLU A 20 27.15 -0.99 -3.97
C GLU A 20 26.08 -0.86 -5.07
N MET A 21 24.92 -0.30 -4.75
CA MET A 21 23.84 -0.11 -5.73
C MET A 21 24.14 1.03 -6.71
N VAL A 22 24.82 2.08 -6.27
CA VAL A 22 25.34 3.14 -7.17
C VAL A 22 26.34 2.56 -8.16
N ALA A 23 27.27 1.72 -7.70
CA ALA A 23 28.23 1.05 -8.58
C ALA A 23 27.56 0.13 -9.61
N LEU A 24 26.46 -0.54 -9.23
CA LEU A 24 25.68 -1.40 -10.11
C LEU A 24 24.88 -0.58 -11.13
N THR A 25 24.08 0.37 -10.66
CA THR A 25 23.09 1.07 -11.50
C THR A 25 23.66 2.26 -12.26
N LYS A 26 24.79 2.81 -11.84
CA LYS A 26 25.58 3.89 -12.47
C LYS A 26 24.76 5.14 -12.76
N PRO A 27 24.08 5.74 -11.75
CA PRO A 27 23.36 7.00 -11.93
C PRO A 27 24.34 8.16 -12.16
N ASP A 28 23.89 9.19 -12.89
CA ASP A 28 24.66 10.43 -13.08
C ASP A 28 24.69 11.28 -11.81
N GLN A 29 23.69 11.11 -10.95
CA GLN A 29 23.53 11.85 -9.70
C GLN A 29 22.92 10.97 -8.62
N VAL A 30 23.30 11.21 -7.34
CA VAL A 30 22.68 10.58 -6.16
C VAL A 30 22.17 11.70 -5.27
N ILE A 31 20.86 11.72 -4.99
CA ILE A 31 20.20 12.71 -4.13
C ILE A 31 19.58 11.98 -2.93
N TRP A 32 20.01 12.35 -1.73
CA TRP A 32 19.37 11.89 -0.51
C TRP A 32 18.12 12.70 -0.21
N ILE A 33 17.05 12.04 0.18
CA ILE A 33 15.76 12.67 0.48
C ILE A 33 15.65 12.92 1.99
N ASP A 34 15.71 14.19 2.37
CA ASP A 34 15.62 14.61 3.77
C ASP A 34 14.20 14.76 4.29
N GLY A 35 13.20 14.75 3.38
CA GLY A 35 11.79 14.91 3.71
C GLY A 35 11.37 16.36 3.96
N SER A 36 12.26 17.34 3.75
CA SER A 36 11.92 18.75 3.89
C SER A 36 10.93 19.23 2.84
N LYS A 37 10.08 20.17 3.23
CA LYS A 37 9.11 20.77 2.30
C LYS A 37 9.80 21.42 1.11
N GLU A 38 10.93 22.08 1.34
CA GLU A 38 11.72 22.75 0.33
C GLU A 38 12.20 21.77 -0.75
N GLN A 39 12.76 20.62 -0.36
CA GLN A 39 13.22 19.60 -1.28
C GLN A 39 12.06 18.98 -2.07
N LEU A 40 10.95 18.70 -1.40
CA LEU A 40 9.75 18.13 -2.04
C LEU A 40 9.10 19.12 -3.02
N ASP A 41 9.09 20.42 -2.70
CA ASP A 41 8.61 21.47 -3.60
C ASP A 41 9.52 21.60 -4.85
N GLU A 42 10.84 21.49 -4.70
CA GLU A 42 11.78 21.49 -5.82
C GLU A 42 11.55 20.27 -6.74
N LEU A 43 11.44 19.05 -6.18
CA LEU A 43 11.14 17.84 -6.94
C LEU A 43 9.78 17.93 -7.65
N THR A 44 8.78 18.50 -6.98
CA THR A 44 7.45 18.72 -7.57
C THR A 44 7.53 19.72 -8.73
N ASN A 45 8.29 20.81 -8.60
CA ASN A 45 8.52 21.76 -9.68
C ASN A 45 9.24 21.11 -10.86
N GLU A 46 10.28 20.31 -10.58
CA GLU A 46 11.05 19.59 -11.60
C GLU A 46 10.15 18.67 -12.42
N VAL A 47 9.41 17.76 -11.77
CA VAL A 47 8.58 16.77 -12.46
C VAL A 47 7.37 17.39 -13.18
N CYS A 48 6.82 18.49 -12.65
CA CYS A 48 5.73 19.21 -13.30
C CYS A 48 6.19 20.08 -14.48
N SER A 49 7.47 20.46 -14.55
CA SER A 49 8.02 21.26 -15.66
C SER A 49 8.46 20.41 -16.85
N LEU A 50 8.46 19.09 -16.75
CA LEU A 50 8.78 18.22 -17.86
C LEU A 50 7.87 18.48 -19.06
N PRO A 51 8.35 18.30 -20.31
CA PRO A 51 7.53 18.50 -21.50
C PRO A 51 6.28 17.61 -21.52
N ASP A 52 5.20 18.08 -22.16
CA ASP A 52 4.03 17.26 -22.40
C ASP A 52 4.40 16.02 -23.24
N GLY A 53 3.84 14.88 -22.87
CA GLY A 53 4.19 13.59 -23.46
C GLY A 53 5.38 12.88 -22.78
N ASN A 54 6.11 13.54 -21.91
CA ASN A 54 7.09 12.84 -21.08
C ASN A 54 6.36 11.90 -20.11
N LYS A 55 6.76 10.62 -20.12
CA LYS A 55 6.14 9.58 -19.29
C LYS A 55 6.27 9.77 -17.79
N ASP A 56 7.20 10.61 -17.36
CA ASP A 56 7.46 10.91 -15.95
C ASP A 56 6.73 12.15 -15.47
N LYS A 57 6.14 12.93 -16.40
CA LYS A 57 5.48 14.19 -16.08
C LYS A 57 4.34 13.98 -15.09
N MET A 58 4.30 14.85 -14.09
CA MET A 58 3.15 15.05 -13.23
C MET A 58 2.51 16.41 -13.52
N TYR A 59 1.24 16.52 -13.24
CA TYR A 59 0.48 17.73 -13.51
C TYR A 59 -0.08 18.28 -12.20
N ARG A 60 0.06 19.58 -12.00
CA ARG A 60 -0.62 20.26 -10.91
C ARG A 60 -2.10 20.38 -11.23
N LEU A 61 -2.94 20.07 -10.26
CA LEU A 61 -4.39 20.24 -10.37
C LEU A 61 -4.81 21.66 -9.95
N ASN A 62 -6.11 21.94 -10.06
CA ASN A 62 -6.71 23.21 -9.69
C ASN A 62 -6.34 23.61 -8.25
N PRO A 63 -5.63 24.73 -8.02
CA PRO A 63 -5.14 25.10 -6.69
C PRO A 63 -6.22 25.55 -5.71
N GLU A 64 -7.39 25.97 -6.21
CA GLU A 64 -8.52 26.40 -5.37
C GLU A 64 -9.38 25.21 -4.93
N LYS A 65 -9.62 24.26 -5.85
CA LYS A 65 -10.48 23.10 -5.61
C LYS A 65 -9.73 21.90 -5.03
N LEU A 66 -8.47 21.71 -5.44
CA LEU A 66 -7.60 20.59 -5.10
C LEU A 66 -6.18 21.09 -4.74
N PRO A 67 -6.04 21.89 -3.67
CA PRO A 67 -4.77 22.51 -3.30
C PRO A 67 -3.68 21.47 -3.04
N GLY A 68 -2.52 21.65 -3.69
CA GLY A 68 -1.37 20.76 -3.57
C GLY A 68 -1.53 19.39 -4.22
N CYS A 69 -2.66 19.13 -4.89
CA CYS A 69 -2.90 17.85 -5.55
C CYS A 69 -2.17 17.75 -6.89
N LEU A 70 -1.74 16.53 -7.21
CA LEU A 70 -1.01 16.19 -8.42
C LEU A 70 -1.73 15.07 -9.18
N TYR A 71 -1.51 15.01 -10.48
CA TYR A 71 -2.00 13.99 -11.36
C TYR A 71 -0.85 13.31 -12.12
N HIS A 72 -0.92 11.99 -12.27
CA HIS A 72 0.04 11.18 -13.02
C HIS A 72 -0.64 10.09 -13.85
N ARG A 73 0.00 9.69 -14.94
CA ARG A 73 -0.41 8.57 -15.79
C ARG A 73 0.73 7.59 -15.94
N THR A 74 0.47 6.32 -15.71
CA THR A 74 1.39 5.25 -16.06
C THR A 74 1.16 4.78 -17.50
N LEU A 75 2.06 3.97 -18.04
CA LEU A 75 1.83 3.34 -19.35
C LEU A 75 0.64 2.36 -19.29
N PRO A 76 -0.12 2.18 -20.38
CA PRO A 76 -1.28 1.30 -20.38
C PRO A 76 -1.03 -0.17 -20.04
N ASN A 77 0.21 -0.63 -20.15
CA ASN A 77 0.63 -1.97 -19.75
C ASN A 77 1.16 -2.06 -18.31
N ASP A 78 1.07 -0.94 -17.53
CA ASP A 78 1.61 -0.86 -16.16
C ASP A 78 0.60 -0.16 -15.24
N VAL A 79 -0.53 -0.82 -14.98
CA VAL A 79 -1.70 -0.26 -14.29
C VAL A 79 -2.18 -1.08 -13.10
N ALA A 80 -1.54 -2.23 -12.84
CA ALA A 80 -1.92 -3.14 -11.78
C ALA A 80 -0.70 -3.88 -11.20
N ARG A 81 -0.86 -4.51 -10.05
CA ARG A 81 0.13 -5.44 -9.52
C ARG A 81 0.24 -6.66 -10.43
N VAL A 82 1.45 -7.16 -10.61
CA VAL A 82 1.76 -8.31 -11.46
C VAL A 82 2.06 -9.53 -10.58
N GLU A 83 1.05 -10.34 -10.27
CA GLU A 83 1.20 -11.51 -9.39
C GLU A 83 2.12 -12.58 -10.02
N ASP A 84 2.04 -12.79 -11.33
CA ASP A 84 2.86 -13.73 -12.10
C ASP A 84 4.33 -13.33 -12.22
N ARG A 85 4.65 -12.05 -11.98
CA ARG A 85 6.01 -11.50 -11.99
C ARG A 85 6.51 -11.12 -10.59
N THR A 86 5.78 -11.54 -9.54
CA THR A 86 6.13 -11.28 -8.14
C THR A 86 6.66 -12.57 -7.50
N PHE A 87 7.85 -12.51 -6.91
CA PHE A 87 8.58 -13.66 -6.40
C PHE A 87 8.98 -13.50 -4.94
N ILE A 88 8.95 -14.62 -4.21
CA ILE A 88 9.61 -14.81 -2.92
C ILE A 88 10.82 -15.71 -3.16
N CYS A 89 12.02 -15.15 -3.06
CA CYS A 89 13.29 -15.84 -3.30
C CYS A 89 13.98 -16.16 -1.98
N CYS A 90 13.46 -17.16 -1.25
CA CYS A 90 14.08 -17.78 -0.10
C CYS A 90 14.96 -18.95 -0.52
N ARG A 91 15.86 -19.44 0.36
CA ARG A 91 16.85 -20.50 0.06
C ARG A 91 16.19 -21.80 -0.36
N GLU A 92 15.12 -22.19 0.30
CA GLU A 92 14.43 -23.45 0.04
C GLU A 92 13.07 -23.22 -0.55
N LYS A 93 12.76 -23.83 -1.70
CA LYS A 93 11.47 -23.70 -2.37
C LYS A 93 10.28 -23.99 -1.47
N LYS A 94 10.40 -24.98 -0.57
CA LYS A 94 9.33 -25.33 0.38
C LYS A 94 8.97 -24.17 1.32
N ASP A 95 9.94 -23.28 1.63
CA ASP A 95 9.75 -22.17 2.55
C ASP A 95 8.99 -21.01 1.89
N ALA A 96 8.98 -20.89 0.56
CA ALA A 96 8.08 -19.98 -0.14
C ALA A 96 6.61 -20.44 -0.12
N GLY A 97 6.39 -21.74 0.02
CA GLY A 97 5.06 -22.36 0.06
C GLY A 97 4.32 -22.32 -1.28
N PRO A 98 3.09 -22.86 -1.32
CA PRO A 98 2.34 -23.01 -2.57
C PRO A 98 1.67 -21.71 -3.05
N THR A 99 1.71 -20.64 -2.26
CA THR A 99 1.03 -19.36 -2.57
C THR A 99 1.90 -18.37 -3.33
N ASN A 100 3.21 -18.61 -3.42
CA ASN A 100 4.18 -17.69 -4.01
C ASN A 100 4.86 -18.29 -5.26
N ASN A 101 5.19 -17.41 -6.23
CA ASN A 101 6.19 -17.78 -7.22
C ASN A 101 7.55 -17.81 -6.53
N TRP A 102 8.36 -18.79 -6.88
CA TRP A 102 9.69 -18.99 -6.31
C TRP A 102 10.75 -19.15 -7.41
N MET A 103 11.91 -18.63 -7.14
CA MET A 103 13.16 -18.90 -7.86
C MET A 103 14.29 -18.89 -6.85
N ASP A 104 15.32 -19.71 -7.06
CA ASP A 104 16.53 -19.69 -6.22
C ASP A 104 17.10 -18.27 -6.13
N PRO A 105 17.46 -17.77 -4.96
CA PRO A 105 17.92 -16.38 -4.80
C PRO A 105 19.18 -16.06 -5.60
N LYS A 106 20.10 -17.03 -5.80
CA LYS A 106 21.31 -16.81 -6.60
C LYS A 106 20.98 -16.75 -8.10
N GLU A 107 20.09 -17.64 -8.56
CA GLU A 107 19.60 -17.62 -9.95
C GLU A 107 18.84 -16.32 -10.24
N MET A 108 17.95 -15.90 -9.35
CA MET A 108 17.22 -14.64 -9.49
C MET A 108 18.19 -13.44 -9.57
N LYS A 109 19.16 -13.36 -8.67
CA LYS A 109 20.16 -12.29 -8.71
C LYS A 109 21.02 -12.35 -9.97
N ALA A 110 21.43 -13.52 -10.40
CA ALA A 110 22.19 -13.69 -11.65
C ALA A 110 21.41 -13.22 -12.88
N MET A 111 20.08 -13.43 -12.89
CA MET A 111 19.19 -12.96 -13.94
C MET A 111 18.95 -11.44 -13.88
N LEU A 112 18.75 -10.89 -12.71
CA LEU A 112 18.39 -9.47 -12.54
C LEU A 112 19.60 -8.54 -12.61
N THR A 113 20.78 -8.94 -12.12
CA THR A 113 21.97 -8.09 -12.08
C THR A 113 22.31 -7.47 -13.44
N PRO A 114 22.31 -8.20 -14.57
CA PRO A 114 22.52 -7.60 -15.89
C PRO A 114 21.45 -6.58 -16.29
N MET A 115 20.20 -6.72 -15.78
CA MET A 115 19.13 -5.76 -16.05
C MET A 115 19.34 -4.46 -15.26
N TYR A 116 19.99 -4.53 -14.09
CA TYR A 116 20.31 -3.37 -13.27
C TYR A 116 21.64 -2.72 -13.64
N ASP A 117 22.54 -3.42 -14.34
CA ASP A 117 23.86 -2.86 -14.69
C ASP A 117 23.73 -1.63 -15.59
N GLY A 118 24.03 -0.46 -15.01
CA GLY A 118 23.96 0.83 -15.68
C GLY A 118 22.54 1.31 -16.02
N VAL A 119 21.48 0.73 -15.42
CA VAL A 119 20.08 1.08 -15.71
C VAL A 119 19.72 2.54 -15.39
N MET A 120 20.48 3.18 -14.51
CA MET A 120 20.28 4.59 -14.13
C MET A 120 21.23 5.56 -14.82
N LYS A 121 21.99 5.14 -15.85
CA LYS A 121 22.79 6.08 -16.65
C LYS A 121 21.88 7.16 -17.28
N GLY A 122 22.31 8.42 -17.21
CA GLY A 122 21.50 9.57 -17.64
C GLY A 122 20.36 9.92 -16.68
N ARG A 123 20.29 9.32 -15.49
CA ARG A 123 19.21 9.51 -14.51
C ARG A 123 19.78 9.86 -13.14
N THR A 124 18.92 10.41 -12.28
CA THR A 124 19.20 10.64 -10.87
C THR A 124 18.69 9.45 -10.04
N MET A 125 19.51 8.96 -9.11
CA MET A 125 19.08 8.06 -8.05
C MET A 125 18.65 8.87 -6.84
N TYR A 126 17.44 8.65 -6.38
CA TYR A 126 16.93 9.19 -5.11
C TYR A 126 17.07 8.15 -4.02
N VAL A 127 17.70 8.51 -2.90
CA VAL A 127 17.87 7.67 -1.72
C VAL A 127 16.84 8.09 -0.70
N ILE A 128 15.85 7.25 -0.45
CA ILE A 128 14.68 7.53 0.40
C ILE A 128 14.79 6.74 1.70
N PRO A 129 15.27 7.34 2.80
CA PRO A 129 15.11 6.75 4.13
C PRO A 129 13.67 6.94 4.61
N TYR A 130 13.08 5.89 5.20
CA TYR A 130 11.72 5.97 5.72
C TYR A 130 11.48 5.00 6.88
N SER A 131 10.53 5.34 7.74
CA SER A 131 10.00 4.45 8.77
C SER A 131 8.63 3.92 8.37
N MET A 132 8.47 2.62 8.45
CA MET A 132 7.17 1.97 8.51
C MET A 132 6.77 1.83 9.98
N GLY A 133 5.65 2.44 10.33
CA GLY A 133 5.22 2.61 11.72
C GLY A 133 5.63 3.94 12.34
N PRO A 134 4.97 4.36 13.43
CA PRO A 134 5.28 5.58 14.17
C PRO A 134 6.73 5.58 14.65
N ILE A 135 7.44 6.70 14.46
CA ILE A 135 8.83 6.84 14.95
C ILE A 135 8.82 6.72 16.48
N GLY A 136 9.72 5.89 17.02
CA GLY A 136 9.78 5.56 18.45
C GLY A 136 8.98 4.33 18.84
N SER A 137 8.17 3.75 17.95
CA SER A 137 7.49 2.47 18.21
C SER A 137 8.49 1.31 18.22
N SER A 138 8.30 0.37 19.14
CA SER A 138 9.06 -0.89 19.18
C SER A 138 8.76 -1.83 18.02
N LEU A 139 7.69 -1.56 17.26
CA LEU A 139 7.30 -2.27 16.04
C LEU A 139 7.75 -1.56 14.77
N ALA A 140 8.13 -0.28 14.86
CA ALA A 140 8.56 0.47 13.67
C ALA A 140 9.86 -0.12 13.10
N LYS A 141 9.88 -0.27 11.77
CA LYS A 141 11.03 -0.78 11.01
C LYS A 141 11.49 0.26 9.98
N VAL A 142 12.78 0.32 9.77
CA VAL A 142 13.40 1.26 8.83
C VAL A 142 13.57 0.61 7.47
N GLY A 143 13.26 1.36 6.42
CA GLY A 143 13.60 1.02 5.05
C GLY A 143 14.42 2.13 4.40
N VAL A 144 15.22 1.74 3.41
CA VAL A 144 15.85 2.68 2.48
C VAL A 144 15.48 2.21 1.08
N GLU A 145 14.81 3.07 0.33
CA GLU A 145 14.44 2.79 -1.06
C GLU A 145 15.30 3.64 -2.01
N LEU A 146 15.91 2.99 -2.98
CA LEU A 146 16.63 3.62 -4.08
C LEU A 146 15.76 3.59 -5.33
N THR A 147 15.55 4.73 -5.97
CA THR A 147 14.68 4.84 -7.15
C THR A 147 15.15 5.90 -8.12
N ASP A 148 14.80 5.76 -9.40
CA ASP A 148 15.00 6.78 -10.44
C ASP A 148 13.70 7.57 -10.75
N SER A 149 12.75 7.60 -9.82
CA SER A 149 11.41 8.15 -10.05
C SER A 149 11.00 9.17 -8.99
N ILE A 150 10.80 10.43 -9.40
CA ILE A 150 10.24 11.48 -8.53
C ILE A 150 8.81 11.13 -8.10
N TYR A 151 8.02 10.47 -8.96
CA TYR A 151 6.69 9.98 -8.60
C TYR A 151 6.74 9.06 -7.36
N VAL A 152 7.75 8.19 -7.29
CA VAL A 152 7.95 7.32 -6.12
C VAL A 152 8.30 8.14 -4.88
N VAL A 153 9.23 9.09 -4.99
CA VAL A 153 9.61 9.98 -3.87
C VAL A 153 8.38 10.67 -3.28
N LEU A 154 7.57 11.32 -4.13
CA LEU A 154 6.41 12.08 -3.70
C LEU A 154 5.31 11.19 -3.10
N ASN A 155 5.09 10.00 -3.65
CA ASN A 155 4.16 9.03 -3.06
C ASN A 155 4.68 8.45 -1.74
N MET A 156 5.97 8.13 -1.64
CA MET A 156 6.57 7.62 -0.41
C MET A 156 6.52 8.64 0.73
N ASN A 157 6.61 9.94 0.42
CA ASN A 157 6.39 11.00 1.40
C ASN A 157 4.98 10.97 2.02
N ILE A 158 3.97 10.64 1.24
CA ILE A 158 2.59 10.51 1.74
C ILE A 158 2.42 9.19 2.51
N MET A 159 2.96 8.10 1.96
CA MET A 159 2.68 6.75 2.44
C MET A 159 3.52 6.32 3.64
N THR A 160 4.64 6.99 3.90
CA THR A 160 5.59 6.60 4.94
C THR A 160 6.00 7.81 5.78
N ARG A 161 6.71 7.56 6.87
CA ARG A 161 7.37 8.62 7.63
C ARG A 161 8.78 8.76 7.07
N MET A 162 8.88 9.52 5.96
CA MET A 162 10.07 9.68 5.14
C MET A 162 11.01 10.75 5.69
N GLY A 163 12.31 10.56 5.47
CA GLY A 163 13.34 11.53 5.79
C GLY A 163 14.35 11.05 6.83
N ALA A 164 15.28 11.93 7.20
CA ALA A 164 16.41 11.60 8.09
C ALA A 164 15.97 11.06 9.46
N ASP A 165 14.82 11.49 9.96
CA ASP A 165 14.27 11.06 11.24
C ASP A 165 13.99 9.54 11.32
N ALA A 166 13.80 8.89 10.17
CA ALA A 166 13.65 7.44 10.11
C ALA A 166 14.86 6.71 10.71
N PHE A 167 16.06 7.25 10.55
CA PHE A 167 17.28 6.65 11.10
C PHE A 167 17.38 6.66 12.62
N LYS A 168 16.52 7.45 13.32
CA LYS A 168 16.45 7.42 14.80
C LYS A 168 16.08 6.01 15.32
N ASN A 169 15.28 5.26 14.56
CA ASN A 169 14.92 3.89 14.92
C ASN A 169 16.01 2.86 14.56
N LEU A 170 16.89 3.16 13.60
CA LEU A 170 17.96 2.25 13.17
C LEU A 170 19.24 2.42 13.99
N GLY A 171 19.62 3.67 14.29
CA GLY A 171 20.92 3.99 14.90
C GLY A 171 22.09 3.82 13.94
N ASP A 172 23.30 4.09 14.46
CA ASP A 172 24.51 4.21 13.65
C ASP A 172 25.21 2.88 13.35
N THR A 173 24.79 1.76 13.92
CA THR A 173 25.49 0.47 13.80
C THR A 173 24.61 -0.69 13.35
N SER A 174 23.30 -0.57 13.46
CA SER A 174 22.38 -1.65 13.12
C SER A 174 22.39 -1.95 11.61
N ASN A 175 22.27 -3.22 11.26
CA ASN A 175 22.09 -3.71 9.89
C ASN A 175 20.62 -4.15 9.63
N ASP A 176 19.71 -3.94 10.61
CA ASP A 176 18.31 -4.32 10.53
C ASP A 176 17.48 -3.24 9.82
N PHE A 177 17.70 -3.09 8.52
CA PHE A 177 16.87 -2.24 7.65
C PHE A 177 16.49 -2.98 6.37
N VAL A 178 15.36 -2.61 5.79
CA VAL A 178 14.90 -3.17 4.52
C VAL A 178 15.50 -2.39 3.35
N ARG A 179 16.13 -3.12 2.45
CA ARG A 179 16.84 -2.64 1.26
C ARG A 179 15.92 -2.69 0.07
N GLY A 180 15.49 -1.56 -0.45
CA GLY A 180 14.64 -1.46 -1.62
C GLY A 180 15.40 -0.89 -2.82
N LEU A 181 15.53 -1.66 -3.91
CA LEU A 181 16.06 -1.16 -5.17
C LEU A 181 14.97 -1.16 -6.23
N HIS A 182 14.63 0.01 -6.73
CA HIS A 182 13.67 0.22 -7.82
C HIS A 182 14.29 0.99 -8.97
N SER A 183 14.02 0.55 -10.21
CA SER A 183 14.20 1.36 -11.41
C SER A 183 13.04 1.15 -12.38
N LYS A 184 12.54 2.24 -12.93
CA LYS A 184 11.54 2.19 -14.02
C LYS A 184 12.12 1.50 -15.26
N ALA A 185 13.41 1.60 -15.49
CA ALA A 185 14.05 1.15 -16.74
C ALA A 185 13.23 1.63 -17.97
N ASP A 186 12.83 0.72 -18.84
CA ASP A 186 12.02 1.01 -20.03
C ASP A 186 10.51 0.72 -19.83
N VAL A 187 10.12 0.28 -18.61
CA VAL A 187 8.74 -0.18 -18.30
C VAL A 187 8.31 -1.34 -19.20
N ASP A 188 9.26 -2.22 -19.53
CA ASP A 188 9.04 -3.40 -20.37
C ASP A 188 8.31 -4.49 -19.57
N PRO A 189 7.08 -4.89 -19.94
CA PRO A 189 6.31 -5.90 -19.21
C PRO A 189 6.98 -7.27 -19.21
N GLU A 190 7.76 -7.62 -20.24
CA GLU A 190 8.44 -8.93 -20.35
C GLU A 190 9.67 -9.00 -19.43
N LYS A 191 10.23 -7.85 -19.05
CA LYS A 191 11.38 -7.72 -18.13
C LYS A 191 10.98 -7.17 -16.77
N ARG A 192 9.69 -7.15 -16.46
CA ARG A 192 9.16 -6.68 -15.18
C ARG A 192 9.29 -7.76 -14.12
N TYR A 193 9.91 -7.41 -13.00
CA TYR A 193 10.06 -8.29 -11.85
C TYR A 193 9.92 -7.51 -10.54
N ILE A 194 9.16 -8.09 -9.60
CA ILE A 194 9.00 -7.61 -8.22
C ILE A 194 9.43 -8.74 -7.28
N VAL A 195 10.62 -8.62 -6.69
CA VAL A 195 11.28 -9.74 -6.01
C VAL A 195 11.57 -9.39 -4.57
N GLN A 196 11.21 -10.29 -3.67
CA GLN A 196 11.55 -10.22 -2.26
C GLN A 196 12.56 -11.32 -1.91
N PHE A 197 13.60 -10.94 -1.18
CA PHE A 197 14.59 -11.82 -0.56
C PHE A 197 14.42 -11.72 0.97
N PRO A 198 13.49 -12.47 1.58
CA PRO A 198 13.10 -12.27 2.98
C PRO A 198 14.24 -12.41 3.97
N GLU A 199 15.11 -13.40 3.77
CA GLU A 199 16.27 -13.69 4.64
C GLU A 199 17.35 -12.59 4.59
N GLU A 200 17.30 -11.70 3.58
CA GLU A 200 18.24 -10.60 3.39
C GLU A 200 17.60 -9.22 3.64
N ASN A 201 16.33 -9.17 4.02
CA ASN A 201 15.55 -7.93 4.12
C ASN A 201 15.67 -7.07 2.84
N THR A 202 15.57 -7.69 1.65
CA THR A 202 15.86 -7.02 0.38
C THR A 202 14.72 -7.17 -0.61
N ILE A 203 14.42 -6.09 -1.33
CA ILE A 203 13.36 -5.99 -2.35
C ILE A 203 13.97 -5.39 -3.60
N TRP A 204 13.79 -6.06 -4.75
CA TRP A 204 14.16 -5.54 -6.07
C TRP A 204 12.93 -5.44 -6.96
N SER A 205 12.70 -4.24 -7.52
CA SER A 205 11.59 -3.97 -8.44
C SER A 205 12.11 -3.27 -9.69
N ILE A 206 11.86 -3.83 -10.86
CA ILE A 206 12.34 -3.28 -12.13
C ILE A 206 11.26 -3.31 -13.21
N ASN A 207 11.31 -2.36 -14.15
CA ASN A 207 10.41 -2.23 -15.30
C ASN A 207 8.93 -1.98 -14.92
N SER A 208 8.68 -1.32 -13.81
CA SER A 208 7.37 -0.80 -13.43
C SER A 208 7.47 0.65 -12.97
N ALA A 209 6.42 1.43 -13.22
CA ALA A 209 6.19 2.77 -12.68
C ALA A 209 4.84 2.83 -11.92
N TYR A 210 4.11 1.72 -11.84
CA TYR A 210 2.83 1.64 -11.13
C TYR A 210 3.04 1.54 -9.62
N GLY A 211 2.38 2.42 -8.85
CA GLY A 211 2.53 2.55 -7.41
C GLY A 211 2.46 1.24 -6.63
N GLY A 212 1.57 0.32 -7.00
CA GLY A 212 1.45 -0.99 -6.35
C GLY A 212 2.67 -1.92 -6.49
N ASN A 213 3.57 -1.63 -7.44
CA ASN A 213 4.81 -2.37 -7.70
C ASN A 213 6.06 -1.62 -7.24
N VAL A 214 5.98 -0.30 -7.07
CA VAL A 214 7.16 0.57 -6.91
C VAL A 214 7.20 1.33 -5.58
N LEU A 215 6.09 1.42 -4.85
CA LEU A 215 6.08 1.92 -3.47
C LEU A 215 6.46 0.74 -2.56
N LEU A 216 7.76 0.49 -2.45
CA LEU A 216 8.29 -0.73 -1.85
C LEU A 216 7.99 -0.86 -0.37
N GLY A 217 7.75 0.26 0.32
CA GLY A 217 7.29 0.28 1.71
C GLY A 217 5.93 -0.38 1.95
N LYS A 218 5.04 -0.38 0.94
CA LYS A 218 3.66 -0.87 1.12
C LYS A 218 3.57 -2.40 1.13
N LYS A 219 3.32 -3.04 -0.01
CA LYS A 219 3.05 -4.49 -0.09
C LYS A 219 4.30 -5.35 0.03
N CYS A 220 5.40 -4.89 -0.54
CA CYS A 220 6.65 -5.63 -0.53
C CYS A 220 7.25 -5.66 0.87
N PHE A 221 7.38 -4.51 1.53
CA PHE A 221 7.92 -4.43 2.87
C PHE A 221 6.86 -4.73 3.94
N ALA A 222 5.81 -3.88 4.03
CA ALA A 222 4.88 -3.93 5.16
C ALA A 222 4.06 -5.23 5.27
N LEU A 223 4.04 -6.06 4.23
CA LEU A 223 3.44 -7.39 4.26
C LEU A 223 4.45 -8.51 3.99
N ARG A 224 5.02 -8.61 2.77
CA ARG A 224 5.83 -9.78 2.40
C ARG A 224 7.11 -9.93 3.23
N ILE A 225 7.92 -8.89 3.35
CA ILE A 225 9.10 -8.93 4.22
C ILE A 225 8.69 -8.93 5.69
N ALA A 226 7.75 -8.06 6.07
CA ALA A 226 7.32 -7.90 7.46
C ALA A 226 6.66 -9.17 8.03
N SER A 227 5.90 -9.92 7.22
CA SER A 227 5.32 -11.20 7.68
C SER A 227 6.41 -12.21 8.04
N TYR A 228 7.49 -12.28 7.24
CA TYR A 228 8.64 -13.10 7.54
C TYR A 228 9.42 -12.62 8.79
N GLN A 229 9.65 -11.30 8.90
CA GLN A 229 10.25 -10.72 10.10
C GLN A 229 9.41 -11.02 11.34
N GLY A 230 8.09 -10.79 11.25
CA GLY A 230 7.15 -11.03 12.34
C GLY A 230 7.16 -12.47 12.85
N LYS A 231 7.19 -13.46 11.95
CA LYS A 231 7.38 -14.87 12.32
C LYS A 231 8.63 -15.08 13.18
N ASN A 232 9.75 -14.49 12.77
CA ASN A 232 11.03 -14.70 13.44
C ASN A 232 11.16 -13.91 14.76
N GLU A 233 10.46 -12.77 14.87
CA GLU A 233 10.56 -11.84 16.00
C GLU A 233 9.34 -11.93 16.96
N GLY A 234 8.34 -12.72 16.64
CA GLY A 234 7.17 -12.94 17.49
C GLY A 234 6.11 -11.83 17.44
N TRP A 235 5.88 -11.25 16.24
CA TRP A 235 4.80 -10.30 15.94
C TRP A 235 4.16 -10.64 14.60
N MET A 236 3.05 -10.00 14.25
CA MET A 236 2.29 -10.30 13.03
C MET A 236 2.18 -9.08 12.11
N ALA A 237 2.35 -9.28 10.80
CA ALA A 237 2.08 -8.30 9.78
C ALA A 237 0.91 -8.79 8.91
N GLU A 238 -0.22 -8.09 8.99
CA GLU A 238 -1.49 -8.56 8.44
C GLU A 238 -2.11 -7.56 7.48
N HIS A 239 -2.77 -8.10 6.45
CA HIS A 239 -3.53 -7.30 5.47
C HIS A 239 -4.88 -6.90 6.06
N MET A 240 -4.84 -6.06 7.10
CA MET A 240 -5.98 -5.67 7.91
C MET A 240 -6.09 -4.17 8.06
N LEU A 241 -7.33 -3.67 8.07
CA LEU A 241 -7.63 -2.33 8.59
C LEU A 241 -7.54 -2.33 10.12
N ILE A 242 -7.41 -1.14 10.72
CA ILE A 242 -7.52 -0.91 12.17
C ILE A 242 -8.57 0.18 12.40
N LEU A 243 -9.65 -0.20 13.04
CA LEU A 243 -10.83 0.64 13.29
C LEU A 243 -11.03 0.82 14.79
N GLY A 244 -11.23 2.06 15.26
CA GLY A 244 -11.66 2.38 16.61
C GLY A 244 -13.18 2.67 16.64
N VAL A 245 -13.88 2.06 17.57
CA VAL A 245 -15.29 2.36 17.88
C VAL A 245 -15.35 2.91 19.29
N LYS A 246 -15.80 4.16 19.44
CA LYS A 246 -16.09 4.78 20.73
C LYS A 246 -17.55 4.55 21.04
N LYS A 247 -17.82 3.96 22.20
CA LYS A 247 -19.16 3.71 22.72
C LYS A 247 -19.73 4.95 23.41
N PRO A 248 -21.04 5.01 23.62
CA PRO A 248 -21.69 6.13 24.33
C PRO A 248 -21.15 6.40 25.73
N ASP A 249 -20.64 5.38 26.41
CA ASP A 249 -20.00 5.48 27.73
C ASP A 249 -18.55 5.99 27.68
N GLY A 250 -18.04 6.30 26.46
CA GLY A 250 -16.66 6.77 26.23
C GLY A 250 -15.63 5.66 26.05
N GLU A 251 -16.01 4.37 26.23
CA GLU A 251 -15.10 3.25 26.04
C GLU A 251 -14.68 3.13 24.57
N MET A 252 -13.36 3.02 24.31
CA MET A 252 -12.81 2.73 22.99
C MET A 252 -12.59 1.24 22.80
N ARG A 253 -13.05 0.71 21.67
CA ARG A 253 -12.79 -0.66 21.21
C ARG A 253 -12.11 -0.61 19.86
N TYR A 254 -10.93 -1.24 19.75
CA TYR A 254 -10.22 -1.32 18.47
C TYR A 254 -10.41 -2.71 17.85
N ILE A 255 -10.62 -2.71 16.55
CA ILE A 255 -10.94 -3.90 15.75
C ILE A 255 -9.98 -3.93 14.57
N THR A 256 -9.40 -5.08 14.27
CA THR A 256 -8.72 -5.30 13.00
C THR A 256 -9.59 -6.15 12.08
N ALA A 257 -9.55 -5.89 10.77
CA ALA A 257 -10.39 -6.64 9.83
C ALA A 257 -9.67 -6.92 8.51
N ALA A 258 -9.69 -8.19 8.11
CA ALA A 258 -9.09 -8.71 6.90
C ALA A 258 -10.15 -9.02 5.85
N PHE A 259 -10.08 -8.33 4.72
CA PHE A 259 -10.90 -8.61 3.54
C PHE A 259 -10.00 -8.61 2.29
N PRO A 260 -10.28 -9.45 1.29
CA PRO A 260 -9.59 -9.43 0.02
C PRO A 260 -9.63 -8.04 -0.64
N SER A 261 -8.70 -7.79 -1.56
CA SER A 261 -8.59 -6.50 -2.26
C SER A 261 -9.91 -6.09 -2.92
N ALA A 262 -10.27 -4.81 -2.80
CA ALA A 262 -11.52 -4.20 -3.29
C ALA A 262 -12.81 -4.80 -2.71
N CYS A 263 -12.74 -5.48 -1.58
CA CYS A 263 -13.92 -6.01 -0.85
C CYS A 263 -14.45 -5.07 0.24
N GLY A 264 -14.03 -3.79 0.28
CA GLY A 264 -14.61 -2.78 1.15
C GLY A 264 -13.82 -2.48 2.43
N LYS A 265 -12.54 -2.88 2.56
CA LYS A 265 -11.71 -2.53 3.72
C LYS A 265 -11.71 -1.03 4.02
N THR A 266 -11.36 -0.20 3.05
CA THR A 266 -11.33 1.26 3.21
C THR A 266 -12.70 1.83 3.59
N ASN A 267 -13.80 1.26 3.06
CA ASN A 267 -15.14 1.68 3.43
C ASN A 267 -15.47 1.35 4.89
N LEU A 268 -15.05 0.20 5.38
CA LEU A 268 -15.23 -0.14 6.79
C LEU A 268 -14.30 0.68 7.69
N ALA A 269 -13.02 0.85 7.30
CA ALA A 269 -12.04 1.63 8.07
C ALA A 269 -12.47 3.08 8.30
N MET A 270 -13.18 3.66 7.32
CA MET A 270 -13.63 5.05 7.31
C MET A 270 -15.16 5.14 7.46
N LEU A 271 -15.76 4.16 8.12
CA LEU A 271 -17.22 4.06 8.29
C LEU A 271 -17.78 5.30 8.99
N ILE A 272 -18.87 5.83 8.45
CA ILE A 272 -19.73 6.78 9.16
C ILE A 272 -20.81 5.96 9.85
N PRO A 273 -20.96 6.04 11.18
CA PRO A 273 -22.01 5.32 11.88
C PRO A 273 -23.39 5.61 11.29
N PRO A 274 -24.24 4.59 11.06
CA PRO A 274 -25.65 4.83 10.74
C PRO A 274 -26.32 5.78 11.75
N ALA A 275 -27.30 6.56 11.30
CA ALA A 275 -27.93 7.60 12.12
C ALA A 275 -28.36 7.10 13.50
N VAL A 276 -28.98 5.91 13.57
CA VAL A 276 -29.43 5.29 14.82
C VAL A 276 -28.31 5.10 15.85
N TYR A 277 -27.12 4.75 15.41
CA TYR A 277 -25.97 4.59 16.33
C TYR A 277 -25.29 5.92 16.62
N LYS A 278 -25.23 6.82 15.64
CA LYS A 278 -24.70 8.17 15.84
C LYS A 278 -25.52 8.95 16.87
N GLU A 279 -26.86 8.85 16.81
CA GLU A 279 -27.78 9.46 17.78
C GLU A 279 -27.61 8.86 19.19
N GLN A 280 -27.20 7.61 19.29
CA GLN A 280 -26.84 6.97 20.56
C GLN A 280 -25.46 7.39 21.09
N GLY A 281 -24.65 8.14 20.32
CA GLY A 281 -23.34 8.61 20.72
C GLY A 281 -22.17 7.69 20.32
N TYR A 282 -22.37 6.74 19.39
CA TYR A 282 -21.26 5.96 18.81
C TYR A 282 -20.46 6.82 17.82
N GLU A 283 -19.15 6.74 17.92
CA GLU A 283 -18.21 7.38 16.99
C GLU A 283 -17.27 6.33 16.41
N VAL A 284 -16.78 6.56 15.18
CA VAL A 284 -15.84 5.67 14.50
C VAL A 284 -14.59 6.44 14.10
N TYR A 285 -13.43 5.84 14.33
CA TYR A 285 -12.12 6.40 14.02
C TYR A 285 -11.28 5.41 13.23
N THR A 286 -10.53 5.88 12.23
CA THR A 286 -9.57 5.05 11.50
C THR A 286 -8.16 5.21 12.05
N VAL A 287 -7.49 4.10 12.34
CA VAL A 287 -6.05 4.04 12.63
C VAL A 287 -5.28 3.59 11.40
N GLY A 288 -5.91 2.76 10.55
CA GLY A 288 -5.34 2.31 9.28
C GLY A 288 -6.37 1.60 8.43
N ASP A 289 -6.25 1.71 7.10
CA ASP A 289 -7.24 1.15 6.19
C ASP A 289 -6.82 -0.16 5.51
N ASP A 290 -5.55 -0.56 5.60
CA ASP A 290 -5.03 -1.63 4.75
C ASP A 290 -4.08 -2.60 5.44
N ILE A 291 -3.19 -2.16 6.33
CA ILE A 291 -2.15 -2.99 6.96
C ILE A 291 -2.11 -2.74 8.47
N ALA A 292 -2.02 -3.82 9.23
CA ALA A 292 -1.81 -3.80 10.67
C ALA A 292 -0.56 -4.61 11.05
N TRP A 293 0.31 -4.03 11.85
CA TRP A 293 1.38 -4.75 12.54
C TRP A 293 0.97 -4.94 14.00
N MET A 294 1.01 -6.19 14.48
CA MET A 294 0.45 -6.55 15.77
C MET A 294 1.45 -7.32 16.63
N LYS A 295 1.51 -6.98 17.91
CA LYS A 295 2.41 -7.61 18.88
C LYS A 295 1.74 -7.72 20.26
N PRO A 296 1.99 -8.79 21.03
CA PRO A 296 1.62 -8.84 22.42
C PRO A 296 2.28 -7.73 23.23
N GLY A 297 1.48 -6.98 23.97
CA GLY A 297 1.95 -5.96 24.90
C GLY A 297 2.39 -6.56 26.25
N LYS A 298 2.97 -5.74 27.10
CA LYS A 298 3.43 -6.14 28.45
C LYS A 298 2.28 -6.63 29.36
N ASP A 299 1.08 -6.15 29.09
CA ASP A 299 -0.14 -6.56 29.81
C ASP A 299 -0.77 -7.86 29.24
N GLY A 300 -0.14 -8.47 28.22
CA GLY A 300 -0.58 -9.70 27.57
C GLY A 300 -1.68 -9.52 26.53
N ARG A 301 -2.19 -8.30 26.30
CA ARG A 301 -3.13 -8.00 25.19
C ARG A 301 -2.39 -7.84 23.87
N LEU A 302 -3.09 -8.03 22.76
CA LEU A 302 -2.56 -7.76 21.43
C LEU A 302 -2.68 -6.26 21.13
N TYR A 303 -1.60 -5.63 20.64
CA TYR A 303 -1.57 -4.23 20.23
C TYR A 303 -1.27 -4.11 18.73
N ALA A 304 -1.90 -3.16 18.08
CA ALA A 304 -1.74 -2.90 16.65
C ALA A 304 -1.23 -1.48 16.37
N ILE A 305 -0.31 -1.36 15.41
CA ILE A 305 0.06 -0.08 14.79
C ILE A 305 -0.27 -0.12 13.29
N ASN A 306 -0.51 1.04 12.70
CA ASN A 306 -0.51 1.20 11.26
C ASN A 306 0.91 1.53 10.78
N PRO A 307 1.54 0.67 9.96
CA PRO A 307 2.86 0.95 9.41
C PRO A 307 2.85 2.12 8.40
N GLU A 308 1.72 2.40 7.75
CA GLU A 308 1.58 3.44 6.73
C GLU A 308 1.23 4.80 7.33
N ASN A 309 1.55 5.89 6.59
CA ASN A 309 1.25 7.27 6.97
C ASN A 309 0.18 7.93 6.07
N GLY A 310 -0.32 7.20 5.09
CA GLY A 310 -1.31 7.64 4.12
C GLY A 310 -2.16 6.50 3.60
N PHE A 311 -3.06 6.84 2.68
CA PHE A 311 -3.97 5.90 2.03
C PHE A 311 -3.63 5.76 0.56
N PHE A 312 -3.56 4.53 0.06
CA PHE A 312 -3.42 4.21 -1.35
C PHE A 312 -4.70 3.52 -1.85
N GLY A 313 -5.73 4.33 -2.05
CA GLY A 313 -7.08 3.84 -2.32
C GLY A 313 -7.39 3.66 -3.80
N VAL A 314 -8.41 2.84 -4.10
CA VAL A 314 -9.03 2.73 -5.44
C VAL A 314 -9.97 3.90 -5.63
N ALA A 315 -9.81 4.66 -6.74
CA ALA A 315 -10.64 5.83 -7.02
C ALA A 315 -12.05 5.47 -7.53
N PRO A 316 -12.24 4.58 -8.53
CA PRO A 316 -13.55 4.24 -9.04
C PRO A 316 -14.53 3.78 -7.96
N GLY A 317 -15.73 4.35 -7.99
CA GLY A 317 -16.79 4.06 -7.01
C GLY A 317 -16.70 4.85 -5.71
N THR A 318 -15.57 5.54 -5.43
CA THR A 318 -15.45 6.40 -4.27
C THR A 318 -16.20 7.73 -4.51
N ASN A 319 -17.17 8.02 -3.68
CA ASN A 319 -17.98 9.24 -3.75
C ASN A 319 -18.56 9.61 -2.39
N ALA A 320 -19.25 10.75 -2.31
CA ALA A 320 -19.82 11.26 -1.06
C ALA A 320 -20.87 10.33 -0.42
N LYS A 321 -21.52 9.45 -1.19
CA LYS A 321 -22.50 8.48 -0.68
C LYS A 321 -21.87 7.16 -0.28
N SER A 322 -20.93 6.66 -1.07
CA SER A 322 -20.30 5.36 -0.82
C SER A 322 -19.24 5.42 0.29
N ASN A 323 -18.44 6.49 0.33
CA ASN A 323 -17.42 6.74 1.35
C ASN A 323 -17.00 8.21 1.39
N TYR A 324 -17.76 9.03 2.11
CA TYR A 324 -17.48 10.46 2.26
C TYR A 324 -16.06 10.71 2.83
N ASN A 325 -15.66 9.96 3.87
CA ASN A 325 -14.38 10.19 4.54
C ASN A 325 -13.20 9.90 3.60
N ALA A 326 -13.28 8.84 2.78
CA ALA A 326 -12.26 8.58 1.76
C ALA A 326 -12.20 9.70 0.71
N LEU A 327 -13.36 10.16 0.21
CA LEU A 327 -13.40 11.27 -0.73
C LEU A 327 -12.83 12.55 -0.11
N ALA A 328 -13.23 12.89 1.11
CA ALA A 328 -12.71 14.06 1.82
C ALA A 328 -11.19 14.00 2.03
N SER A 329 -10.63 12.80 2.23
CA SER A 329 -9.18 12.60 2.36
C SER A 329 -8.41 12.99 1.10
N THR A 330 -9.06 12.95 -0.07
CA THR A 330 -8.41 13.24 -1.36
C THR A 330 -8.39 14.71 -1.75
N MET A 331 -9.01 15.60 -0.98
CA MET A 331 -9.27 16.99 -1.40
C MET A 331 -8.05 17.92 -1.33
N LYS A 332 -6.92 17.48 -0.76
CA LYS A 332 -5.67 18.27 -0.70
C LYS A 332 -4.44 17.38 -0.63
N ASN A 333 -3.32 17.87 -1.16
CA ASN A 333 -2.00 17.20 -1.10
C ASN A 333 -2.04 15.72 -1.54
N THR A 334 -2.89 15.39 -2.50
CA THR A 334 -3.15 14.03 -2.97
C THR A 334 -2.56 13.84 -4.36
N ILE A 335 -2.02 12.63 -4.62
CA ILE A 335 -1.56 12.23 -5.93
C ILE A 335 -2.61 11.29 -6.54
N PHE A 336 -3.18 11.67 -7.67
CA PHE A 336 -4.10 10.84 -8.44
C PHE A 336 -3.38 10.16 -9.58
N THR A 337 -3.58 8.86 -9.74
CA THR A 337 -2.93 8.04 -10.78
C THR A 337 -3.96 7.35 -11.65
N ASN A 338 -3.89 7.56 -12.96
CA ASN A 338 -4.74 6.93 -13.98
C ASN A 338 -6.25 7.21 -13.84
N VAL A 339 -6.63 8.30 -13.19
CA VAL A 339 -8.00 8.85 -13.25
C VAL A 339 -8.18 9.68 -14.52
N ALA A 340 -9.37 10.19 -14.80
CA ALA A 340 -9.59 11.17 -15.86
C ALA A 340 -9.35 12.61 -15.37
N LEU A 341 -9.01 13.51 -16.29
CA LEU A 341 -9.01 14.95 -16.03
C LEU A 341 -10.29 15.59 -16.57
N ASN A 342 -10.87 16.49 -15.81
CA ASN A 342 -11.82 17.48 -16.27
C ASN A 342 -11.04 18.71 -16.73
N ASN A 343 -10.96 18.91 -18.06
CA ASN A 343 -10.14 20.00 -18.62
C ASN A 343 -10.77 21.39 -18.39
N ALA A 344 -12.09 21.47 -18.17
CA ALA A 344 -12.79 22.72 -17.97
C ALA A 344 -12.33 23.46 -16.70
N ASP A 345 -11.95 22.75 -15.66
CA ASP A 345 -11.55 23.34 -14.38
C ASP A 345 -10.28 22.73 -13.78
N ASN A 346 -9.60 21.87 -14.54
CA ASN A 346 -8.38 21.18 -14.15
C ASN A 346 -8.54 20.38 -12.84
N THR A 347 -9.68 19.68 -12.70
CA THR A 347 -9.93 18.71 -11.63
C THR A 347 -9.88 17.28 -12.14
N VAL A 348 -10.05 16.30 -11.26
CA VAL A 348 -10.06 14.88 -11.60
C VAL A 348 -11.49 14.32 -11.62
N TRP A 349 -11.67 13.24 -12.38
CA TRP A 349 -12.92 12.50 -12.41
C TRP A 349 -12.64 10.99 -12.55
N TRP A 350 -13.56 10.18 -12.01
CA TRP A 350 -13.58 8.72 -12.16
C TRP A 350 -15.01 8.18 -12.13
N GLU A 351 -15.23 7.01 -12.66
CA GLU A 351 -16.54 6.36 -12.68
C GLU A 351 -17.10 6.19 -11.28
N GLY A 352 -18.28 6.74 -11.07
CA GLY A 352 -18.99 6.72 -9.80
C GLY A 352 -18.64 7.87 -8.85
N LEU A 353 -17.78 8.83 -9.23
CA LEU A 353 -17.59 10.07 -8.46
C LEU A 353 -18.89 10.88 -8.45
N ASP A 354 -19.48 11.08 -9.62
CA ASP A 354 -20.82 11.61 -9.81
C ASP A 354 -21.50 10.94 -11.00
N LYS A 355 -22.70 11.42 -11.37
CA LYS A 355 -23.51 10.82 -12.45
C LYS A 355 -23.06 11.21 -13.84
N ASN A 356 -22.43 12.37 -13.99
CA ASN A 356 -22.17 12.99 -15.28
C ASN A 356 -20.68 13.08 -15.53
N PRO A 357 -20.13 12.35 -16.53
CA PRO A 357 -18.75 12.55 -16.93
C PRO A 357 -18.53 13.95 -17.51
N PRO A 358 -17.32 14.55 -17.31
CA PRO A 358 -17.02 15.88 -17.86
C PRO A 358 -17.08 15.86 -19.38
N VAL A 359 -17.65 16.93 -19.97
CA VAL A 359 -17.78 17.04 -21.43
C VAL A 359 -16.40 17.21 -22.08
N ASP A 360 -15.57 18.09 -21.55
CA ASP A 360 -14.17 18.24 -21.98
C ASP A 360 -13.28 17.43 -21.01
N ALA A 361 -12.93 16.22 -21.42
CA ALA A 361 -12.16 15.29 -20.61
C ALA A 361 -10.86 14.87 -21.29
N THR A 362 -9.85 14.56 -20.46
CA THR A 362 -8.72 13.73 -20.88
C THR A 362 -8.84 12.37 -20.21
N GLU A 363 -9.05 11.30 -21.02
CA GLU A 363 -9.12 9.96 -20.47
C GLU A 363 -7.75 9.47 -19.96
N TRP A 364 -7.72 8.41 -19.17
CA TRP A 364 -6.54 7.95 -18.44
C TRP A 364 -5.32 7.59 -19.31
N LYS A 365 -5.49 7.28 -20.61
CA LYS A 365 -4.39 7.05 -21.56
C LYS A 365 -3.87 8.36 -22.17
N GLY A 366 -4.58 9.48 -21.96
CA GLY A 366 -4.15 10.81 -22.36
C GLY A 366 -4.87 11.39 -23.59
N ALA A 367 -5.85 10.69 -24.15
CA ALA A 367 -6.65 11.23 -25.24
C ALA A 367 -7.67 12.25 -24.73
N LYS A 368 -7.79 13.40 -25.41
CA LYS A 368 -8.87 14.37 -25.19
C LYS A 368 -10.14 13.87 -25.85
N VAL A 369 -11.24 13.83 -25.11
CA VAL A 369 -12.50 13.25 -25.53
C VAL A 369 -13.70 14.04 -24.99
N ASN A 370 -14.85 13.91 -25.68
CA ASN A 370 -16.13 14.26 -25.09
C ASN A 370 -16.53 13.11 -24.15
N GLY A 371 -16.56 13.33 -22.84
CA GLY A 371 -16.75 12.27 -21.86
C GLY A 371 -18.08 11.51 -21.99
N PRO A 372 -19.25 12.18 -22.09
CA PRO A 372 -20.55 11.51 -22.34
C PRO A 372 -20.55 10.65 -23.58
N GLU A 373 -20.04 11.13 -24.71
CA GLU A 373 -19.97 10.38 -25.97
C GLU A 373 -19.01 9.18 -25.82
N PHE A 374 -17.79 9.40 -25.32
CA PHE A 374 -16.79 8.38 -25.10
C PHE A 374 -17.30 7.24 -24.22
N THR A 375 -17.97 7.55 -23.10
CA THR A 375 -18.48 6.54 -22.17
C THR A 375 -19.75 5.84 -22.68
N SER A 376 -20.40 6.32 -23.74
CA SER A 376 -21.49 5.64 -24.43
C SER A 376 -21.01 4.59 -25.44
N GLU A 377 -19.75 4.68 -25.88
CA GLU A 377 -19.16 3.73 -26.82
C GLU A 377 -18.81 2.40 -26.15
N ILE A 378 -18.90 1.32 -26.94
CA ILE A 378 -18.49 -0.01 -26.50
C ILE A 378 -17.00 -0.20 -26.80
N ASP A 379 -16.27 -0.64 -25.79
CA ASP A 379 -14.88 -1.08 -25.94
C ASP A 379 -14.86 -2.46 -26.63
N PRO A 380 -14.25 -2.57 -27.84
CA PRO A 380 -14.21 -3.84 -28.57
C PRO A 380 -13.51 -4.97 -27.81
N ALA A 381 -12.54 -4.63 -26.94
CA ALA A 381 -11.76 -5.62 -26.21
C ALA A 381 -12.55 -6.25 -25.05
N THR A 382 -13.48 -5.51 -24.45
CA THR A 382 -14.20 -5.94 -23.25
C THR A 382 -15.68 -6.16 -23.46
N GLY A 383 -16.26 -5.66 -24.55
CA GLY A 383 -17.71 -5.67 -24.82
C GLY A 383 -18.53 -4.80 -23.84
N LYS A 384 -17.87 -3.91 -23.08
CA LYS A 384 -18.48 -3.01 -22.10
C LYS A 384 -18.24 -1.55 -22.50
N ASN A 385 -19.00 -0.65 -21.91
CA ASN A 385 -18.78 0.78 -22.12
C ASN A 385 -17.34 1.18 -21.79
N LYS A 386 -16.76 2.05 -22.63
CA LYS A 386 -15.44 2.62 -22.38
C LYS A 386 -15.42 3.39 -21.04
N LYS A 387 -14.26 3.47 -20.43
CA LYS A 387 -14.03 4.12 -19.14
C LYS A 387 -13.07 5.29 -19.30
N LEU A 388 -13.42 6.45 -18.73
CA LEU A 388 -12.54 7.61 -18.69
C LEU A 388 -11.37 7.42 -17.72
N ALA A 389 -11.62 6.83 -16.56
CA ALA A 389 -10.58 6.43 -15.61
C ALA A 389 -10.25 4.93 -15.75
N HIS A 390 -9.02 4.53 -15.45
CA HIS A 390 -8.69 3.11 -15.38
C HIS A 390 -9.44 2.45 -14.21
N PRO A 391 -10.01 1.22 -14.37
CA PRO A 391 -10.75 0.55 -13.29
C PRO A 391 -9.95 0.33 -12.00
N ASN A 392 -8.62 0.30 -12.08
CA ASN A 392 -7.69 0.24 -10.94
C ASN A 392 -6.95 1.56 -10.71
N SER A 393 -7.50 2.69 -11.15
CA SER A 393 -6.94 4.02 -10.85
C SER A 393 -6.90 4.27 -9.35
N ARG A 394 -5.91 5.03 -8.91
CA ARG A 394 -5.56 5.20 -7.51
C ARG A 394 -5.51 6.66 -7.10
N PHE A 395 -5.75 6.88 -5.81
CA PHE A 395 -5.32 8.09 -5.13
C PHE A 395 -4.35 7.72 -4.00
N THR A 396 -3.36 8.58 -3.79
CA THR A 396 -2.44 8.53 -2.64
C THR A 396 -2.70 9.77 -1.81
N ALA A 397 -3.33 9.61 -0.65
CA ALA A 397 -3.78 10.71 0.19
C ALA A 397 -3.15 10.67 1.59
N PRO A 398 -2.75 11.83 2.17
CA PRO A 398 -2.29 11.88 3.56
C PRO A 398 -3.40 11.45 4.53
N ALA A 399 -3.08 10.58 5.49
CA ALA A 399 -4.07 10.11 6.45
C ALA A 399 -4.66 11.25 7.32
N VAL A 400 -3.87 12.28 7.59
CA VAL A 400 -4.30 13.47 8.34
C VAL A 400 -5.41 14.27 7.66
N ASN A 401 -5.68 14.03 6.38
CA ASN A 401 -6.80 14.64 5.68
C ASN A 401 -8.14 13.96 6.00
N CYS A 402 -8.11 12.74 6.55
CA CYS A 402 -9.31 11.96 6.81
C CYS A 402 -10.09 12.55 8.01
N PRO A 403 -11.39 12.90 7.83
CA PRO A 403 -12.18 13.48 8.92
C PRO A 403 -12.32 12.59 10.16
N CYS A 404 -12.19 11.27 10.00
CA CYS A 404 -12.29 10.32 11.09
C CYS A 404 -10.94 9.68 11.48
N VAL A 405 -9.81 10.32 11.14
CA VAL A 405 -8.50 9.82 11.59
C VAL A 405 -8.44 9.79 13.11
N SER A 406 -7.95 8.68 13.66
CA SER A 406 -7.83 8.49 15.11
C SER A 406 -6.78 9.43 15.71
N PRO A 407 -7.02 10.01 16.89
CA PRO A 407 -5.95 10.65 17.68
C PRO A 407 -4.77 9.71 17.95
N GLU A 408 -5.04 8.40 18.02
CA GLU A 408 -4.04 7.34 18.26
C GLU A 408 -3.30 6.89 16.99
N PHE A 409 -3.51 7.54 15.84
CA PHE A 409 -2.91 7.18 14.56
C PHE A 409 -1.37 7.06 14.61
N ASN A 410 -0.72 7.95 15.36
CA ASN A 410 0.73 7.97 15.52
C ASN A 410 1.18 7.52 16.93
N ASN A 411 0.32 6.85 17.70
CA ASN A 411 0.71 6.33 19.01
C ASN A 411 1.80 5.25 18.84
N PRO A 412 3.02 5.44 19.36
CA PRO A 412 4.11 4.48 19.22
C PRO A 412 3.85 3.15 19.95
N ASP A 413 3.02 3.16 20.99
CA ASP A 413 2.62 1.95 21.71
C ASP A 413 1.51 1.17 20.99
N GLY A 414 0.88 1.77 19.99
CA GLY A 414 -0.24 1.20 19.25
C GLY A 414 -1.55 1.22 20.05
N VAL A 415 -2.54 0.51 19.52
CA VAL A 415 -3.89 0.41 20.10
C VAL A 415 -4.23 -1.02 20.49
N PRO A 416 -4.91 -1.27 21.64
CA PRO A 416 -5.24 -2.61 22.08
C PRO A 416 -6.37 -3.21 21.24
N VAL A 417 -6.12 -4.35 20.60
CA VAL A 417 -7.08 -5.05 19.73
C VAL A 417 -8.09 -5.81 20.57
N SER A 418 -9.37 -5.51 20.41
CA SER A 418 -10.48 -6.19 21.10
C SER A 418 -11.09 -7.32 20.27
N ALA A 419 -11.07 -7.19 18.94
CA ALA A 419 -11.60 -8.18 18.03
C ALA A 419 -10.85 -8.20 16.70
N ILE A 420 -10.85 -9.37 16.05
CA ILE A 420 -10.34 -9.58 14.69
C ILE A 420 -11.50 -10.07 13.83
N ILE A 421 -11.65 -9.48 12.64
CA ILE A 421 -12.72 -9.84 11.71
C ILE A 421 -12.09 -10.37 10.43
N PHE A 422 -12.49 -11.56 10.01
CA PHE A 422 -12.28 -12.06 8.67
C PHE A 422 -13.56 -11.95 7.85
N GLY A 423 -13.46 -11.86 6.53
CA GLY A 423 -14.66 -11.83 5.70
C GLY A 423 -14.43 -11.57 4.24
N GLY A 424 -15.54 -11.47 3.50
CA GLY A 424 -15.50 -11.23 2.06
C GLY A 424 -16.89 -11.23 1.44
N ARG A 425 -16.91 -11.17 0.11
CA ARG A 425 -18.14 -11.24 -0.69
C ARG A 425 -18.57 -12.69 -0.86
N ARG A 426 -19.70 -13.05 -0.24
CA ARG A 426 -20.33 -14.36 -0.37
C ARG A 426 -21.83 -14.15 -0.55
N ALA A 427 -22.34 -14.39 -1.75
CA ALA A 427 -23.71 -14.02 -2.16
C ALA A 427 -24.80 -14.81 -1.42
N SER A 428 -24.51 -16.03 -0.94
CA SER A 428 -25.51 -16.90 -0.31
C SER A 428 -24.89 -17.96 0.57
N THR A 429 -25.74 -18.65 1.33
CA THR A 429 -25.39 -19.85 2.12
C THR A 429 -24.40 -19.65 3.29
N THR A 430 -23.98 -18.44 3.58
CA THR A 430 -23.08 -18.12 4.68
C THR A 430 -23.75 -17.10 5.62
N PRO A 431 -23.72 -17.29 6.94
CA PRO A 431 -24.25 -16.31 7.88
C PRO A 431 -23.61 -14.94 7.71
N LEU A 432 -24.35 -13.85 7.91
CA LEU A 432 -23.83 -12.49 7.81
C LEU A 432 -22.70 -12.24 8.82
N VAL A 433 -22.86 -12.77 10.04
CA VAL A 433 -21.85 -12.67 11.11
C VAL A 433 -21.86 -13.94 11.93
N TYR A 434 -20.69 -14.48 12.25
CA TYR A 434 -20.53 -15.53 13.26
C TYR A 434 -19.20 -15.38 14.00
N GLN A 435 -19.18 -15.82 15.26
CA GLN A 435 -18.02 -15.74 16.14
C GLN A 435 -17.34 -17.12 16.26
N SER A 436 -16.02 -17.15 16.35
CA SER A 436 -15.27 -18.36 16.68
C SER A 436 -15.50 -18.79 18.14
N PHE A 437 -15.35 -20.07 18.41
CA PHE A 437 -15.40 -20.59 19.79
C PHE A 437 -14.17 -20.16 20.60
N ASP A 438 -13.01 -20.21 19.95
CA ASP A 438 -11.71 -19.86 20.52
C ASP A 438 -10.76 -19.32 19.42
N TRP A 439 -9.50 -19.10 19.78
CA TRP A 439 -8.47 -18.63 18.85
C TRP A 439 -8.11 -19.67 17.79
N VAL A 440 -8.06 -20.96 18.15
CA VAL A 440 -7.75 -22.05 17.20
C VAL A 440 -8.83 -22.15 16.14
N HIS A 441 -10.10 -22.16 16.57
CA HIS A 441 -11.22 -22.11 15.63
C HIS A 441 -11.23 -20.83 14.79
N GLY A 442 -10.88 -19.67 15.37
CA GLY A 442 -10.74 -18.41 14.64
C GLY A 442 -9.65 -18.44 13.59
N THR A 443 -8.50 -19.05 13.89
CA THR A 443 -7.41 -19.27 12.93
C THR A 443 -7.89 -20.18 11.78
N TYR A 444 -8.61 -21.25 12.08
CA TYR A 444 -9.22 -22.10 11.06
C TYR A 444 -10.22 -21.33 10.19
N MET A 445 -11.12 -20.55 10.79
CA MET A 445 -12.08 -19.72 10.06
C MET A 445 -11.36 -18.75 9.09
N GLY A 446 -10.31 -18.06 9.56
CA GLY A 446 -9.51 -17.17 8.73
C GLY A 446 -8.80 -17.90 7.60
N SER A 447 -8.24 -19.09 7.87
CA SER A 447 -7.56 -19.90 6.86
C SER A 447 -8.51 -20.41 5.76
N ALA A 448 -9.79 -20.57 6.05
CA ALA A 448 -10.82 -21.07 5.14
C ALA A 448 -11.55 -19.95 4.36
N VAL A 449 -11.21 -18.67 4.57
CA VAL A 449 -11.91 -17.56 3.92
C VAL A 449 -11.82 -17.66 2.41
N SER A 450 -12.98 -17.51 1.79
CA SER A 450 -13.12 -17.38 0.34
C SER A 450 -13.99 -16.18 0.02
N SER A 451 -13.67 -15.48 -1.05
CA SER A 451 -14.40 -14.29 -1.51
C SER A 451 -14.51 -14.26 -3.01
N GLU A 452 -15.54 -13.62 -3.53
CA GLU A 452 -15.65 -13.34 -4.95
C GLU A 452 -14.55 -12.36 -5.39
N THR A 453 -13.93 -12.63 -6.54
CA THR A 453 -12.89 -11.81 -7.14
C THR A 453 -13.43 -10.46 -7.61
N THR A 454 -12.55 -9.45 -7.59
CA THR A 454 -12.87 -8.07 -7.99
C THR A 454 -11.90 -7.59 -9.07
N ALA A 455 -12.17 -6.44 -9.67
CA ALA A 455 -11.32 -5.82 -10.70
C ALA A 455 -9.91 -5.40 -10.20
N ALA A 456 -9.64 -5.49 -8.89
CA ALA A 456 -8.32 -5.15 -8.32
C ALA A 456 -7.25 -6.23 -8.51
N ALA A 457 -7.65 -7.45 -8.90
CA ALA A 457 -6.76 -8.56 -9.22
C ALA A 457 -6.89 -8.97 -10.70
N THR A 458 -5.85 -9.56 -11.25
CA THR A 458 -5.91 -10.15 -12.59
C THR A 458 -6.82 -11.38 -12.58
N GLY A 459 -7.69 -11.51 -13.59
CA GLY A 459 -8.59 -12.65 -13.77
C GLY A 459 -10.07 -12.27 -13.88
N ALA A 460 -10.95 -13.29 -13.90
CA ALA A 460 -12.39 -13.09 -14.02
C ALA A 460 -12.97 -12.49 -12.71
N VAL A 461 -13.86 -11.52 -12.86
CA VAL A 461 -14.59 -10.88 -11.74
C VAL A 461 -15.78 -11.76 -11.35
N GLY A 462 -16.08 -11.84 -10.03
CA GLY A 462 -17.22 -12.59 -9.51
C GLY A 462 -16.97 -14.10 -9.32
N VAL A 463 -15.73 -14.56 -9.51
CA VAL A 463 -15.37 -15.97 -9.29
C VAL A 463 -14.95 -16.17 -7.84
N LEU A 464 -15.47 -17.19 -7.19
CA LEU A 464 -15.07 -17.51 -5.82
C LEU A 464 -13.61 -17.96 -5.76
N ARG A 465 -12.80 -17.21 -5.03
CA ARG A 465 -11.38 -17.49 -4.81
C ARG A 465 -11.11 -17.72 -3.32
N HIS A 466 -10.42 -18.80 -3.01
CA HIS A 466 -9.86 -19.02 -1.67
C HIS A 466 -8.71 -18.02 -1.44
N ASP A 467 -8.83 -17.23 -0.42
CA ASP A 467 -7.87 -16.19 -0.04
C ASP A 467 -7.70 -16.18 1.49
N PRO A 468 -6.90 -17.13 2.01
CA PRO A 468 -6.75 -17.35 3.45
C PRO A 468 -6.34 -16.06 4.14
N MET A 469 -7.11 -15.66 5.14
CA MET A 469 -6.88 -14.44 5.94
C MET A 469 -6.72 -13.17 5.11
N ALA A 470 -7.18 -13.16 3.84
CA ALA A 470 -6.92 -12.12 2.83
C ALA A 470 -5.42 -11.84 2.59
N MET A 471 -4.56 -12.81 2.87
CA MET A 471 -3.10 -12.69 2.85
C MET A 471 -2.43 -13.47 1.72
N LYS A 472 -3.15 -14.25 0.92
CA LYS A 472 -2.57 -15.16 -0.08
C LYS A 472 -1.47 -14.52 -0.96
N PRO A 473 -1.63 -13.32 -1.54
CA PRO A 473 -0.58 -12.70 -2.36
C PRO A 473 0.51 -11.99 -1.54
N PHE A 474 0.43 -11.99 -0.22
CA PHE A 474 1.24 -11.14 0.66
C PHE A 474 2.01 -11.89 1.76
N ILE A 475 1.83 -13.20 1.88
CA ILE A 475 2.62 -14.03 2.80
C ILE A 475 4.04 -14.16 2.23
N GLY A 476 5.06 -13.79 3.01
CA GLY A 476 6.47 -13.82 2.59
C GLY A 476 7.19 -15.15 2.83
N TYR A 477 6.46 -16.20 3.25
CA TYR A 477 7.01 -17.51 3.61
C TYR A 477 5.96 -18.62 3.48
N ASN A 478 6.24 -19.81 3.96
CA ASN A 478 5.32 -20.96 3.87
C ASN A 478 4.00 -20.68 4.58
N VAL A 479 2.87 -20.95 3.91
CA VAL A 479 1.54 -20.69 4.46
C VAL A 479 1.20 -21.58 5.66
N GLY A 480 1.71 -22.81 5.70
CA GLY A 480 1.53 -23.69 6.87
C GLY A 480 2.23 -23.14 8.11
N ASP A 481 3.45 -22.62 7.94
CA ASP A 481 4.20 -21.93 9.00
C ASP A 481 3.51 -20.62 9.42
N TYR A 482 2.87 -19.92 8.47
CA TYR A 482 2.10 -18.73 8.77
C TYR A 482 0.91 -19.04 9.68
N TRP A 483 0.17 -20.12 9.43
CA TRP A 483 -0.90 -20.54 10.33
C TRP A 483 -0.38 -21.08 11.67
N ALA A 484 0.74 -21.79 11.68
CA ALA A 484 1.40 -22.20 12.92
C ALA A 484 1.78 -20.98 13.78
N HIS A 485 2.33 -19.92 13.17
CA HIS A 485 2.62 -18.68 13.86
C HIS A 485 1.36 -18.00 14.45
N TRP A 486 0.23 -18.06 13.75
CA TRP A 486 -1.07 -17.61 14.30
C TRP A 486 -1.46 -18.42 15.54
N LEU A 487 -1.31 -19.76 15.53
CA LEU A 487 -1.61 -20.62 16.68
C LEU A 487 -0.69 -20.29 17.87
N GLU A 488 0.61 -20.18 17.64
CA GLU A 488 1.59 -19.77 18.66
C GLU A 488 1.26 -18.40 19.28
N MET A 489 0.77 -17.47 18.46
CA MET A 489 0.35 -16.16 18.96
C MET A 489 -0.83 -16.28 19.93
N GLY A 490 -1.79 -17.16 19.64
CA GLY A 490 -2.91 -17.46 20.54
C GLY A 490 -2.45 -18.02 21.88
N GLU A 491 -1.48 -18.93 21.86
CA GLU A 491 -0.88 -19.48 23.09
C GLU A 491 -0.22 -18.38 23.94
N LYS A 492 0.50 -17.44 23.30
CA LYS A 492 1.12 -16.30 24.00
C LYS A 492 0.11 -15.33 24.60
N LEU A 493 -1.02 -15.12 23.96
CA LEU A 493 -2.08 -14.21 24.41
C LEU A 493 -2.99 -14.84 25.48
N GLY A 494 -3.17 -16.17 25.44
CA GLY A 494 -4.02 -16.89 26.38
C GLY A 494 -5.44 -16.30 26.46
N ASP A 495 -5.93 -16.11 27.67
CA ASP A 495 -7.28 -15.57 27.94
C ASP A 495 -7.48 -14.10 27.50
N LYS A 496 -6.39 -13.41 27.14
CA LYS A 496 -6.40 -12.02 26.65
C LYS A 496 -6.44 -11.92 25.13
N ALA A 497 -6.49 -13.04 24.43
CA ALA A 497 -6.61 -13.06 22.98
C ALA A 497 -7.90 -12.33 22.51
N PRO A 498 -7.82 -11.53 21.45
CA PRO A 498 -9.00 -10.92 20.85
C PRO A 498 -10.01 -11.97 20.39
N LYS A 499 -11.30 -11.61 20.43
CA LYS A 499 -12.35 -12.46 19.82
C LYS A 499 -12.23 -12.41 18.30
N ILE A 500 -12.49 -13.53 17.62
CA ILE A 500 -12.43 -13.62 16.17
C ILE A 500 -13.84 -13.81 15.60
N PHE A 501 -14.16 -13.04 14.58
CA PHE A 501 -15.44 -13.06 13.88
C PHE A 501 -15.24 -13.28 12.38
N ASN A 502 -16.25 -13.82 11.71
CA ASN A 502 -16.37 -13.78 10.26
C ASN A 502 -17.61 -12.98 9.87
N VAL A 503 -17.47 -12.15 8.81
CA VAL A 503 -18.57 -11.36 8.25
C VAL A 503 -18.66 -11.57 6.74
N ASN A 504 -19.89 -11.58 6.21
CA ASN A 504 -20.15 -11.76 4.79
C ASN A 504 -21.16 -10.72 4.29
N TRP A 505 -21.01 -10.32 3.05
CA TRP A 505 -21.92 -9.37 2.38
C TRP A 505 -22.05 -9.63 0.88
#